data_becfccf881aa00123f86cb0fe2a00c40
#
_entry.id   becfccf881aa00123f86cb0fe2a00c40
#
_cell.length_a   1.000
_cell.length_b   1.000
_cell.length_c   1.000
_cell.angle_alpha   90.00
_cell.angle_beta   90.00
_cell.angle_gamma   90.00
#
_symmetry.space_group_name_H-M   'P 1'
#
loop_
_entity.id
_entity.type
_entity.pdbx_description
1 polymer ?
#
loop_
_entity_poly.entity_id
_entity_poly.type
_entity_poly.pdbx_seq_one_letter_code
_entity_poly.pdbx_strand_id
1 'polypeptide(L)'
;MVAQGFTQIEGLDFGKIYAPVARLESIHILLAYVTHHDLKLYQMDVKSAFLNGPISELVYVEQPPGFEDPKFPNHVYKLHKVLYGLKQAPRAWYECLKEFLLRKDFEIGKADPTLFTRKVDKDIFV
;
A
#
# COMPACT_ATOMS: atom_id res chain seq x y z
N MET A 1 11.66 7.05 -9.59
CA MET A 1 10.64 7.79 -10.39
C MET A 1 9.45 8.10 -9.49
N VAL A 2 8.97 9.35 -9.51
CA VAL A 2 7.81 9.83 -8.75
C VAL A 2 6.89 10.54 -9.73
N ALA A 3 5.60 10.20 -9.71
CA ALA A 3 4.61 10.86 -10.58
C ALA A 3 4.12 12.18 -9.96
N GLN A 4 3.69 13.11 -10.80
CA GLN A 4 3.13 14.41 -10.37
C GLN A 4 1.63 14.30 -10.07
N GLY A 5 1.27 13.48 -9.07
CA GLY A 5 -0.13 13.20 -8.73
C GLY A 5 -0.92 14.41 -8.19
N PHE A 6 -0.27 15.52 -7.91
CA PHE A 6 -0.96 16.75 -7.48
C PHE A 6 -1.86 17.34 -8.58
N THR A 7 -1.62 17.02 -9.85
CA THR A 7 -2.43 17.46 -10.99
C THR A 7 -3.67 16.58 -11.22
N GLN A 8 -3.77 15.43 -10.55
CA GLN A 8 -4.89 14.51 -10.69
C GLN A 8 -6.20 15.10 -10.17
N ILE A 9 -7.29 14.87 -10.89
CA ILE A 9 -8.65 15.36 -10.60
C ILE A 9 -9.49 14.19 -10.08
N GLU A 10 -10.15 14.40 -8.93
CA GLU A 10 -11.07 13.41 -8.35
C GLU A 10 -12.28 13.17 -9.26
N GLY A 11 -12.69 11.92 -9.38
CA GLY A 11 -13.79 11.49 -10.25
C GLY A 11 -13.40 11.30 -11.72
N LEU A 12 -12.23 11.81 -12.14
CA LEU A 12 -11.70 11.64 -13.49
C LEU A 12 -10.48 10.71 -13.49
N ASP A 13 -9.45 11.08 -12.74
CA ASP A 13 -8.16 10.35 -12.70
C ASP A 13 -8.09 9.30 -11.60
N PHE A 14 -8.89 9.45 -10.58
CA PHE A 14 -9.01 8.51 -9.47
C PHE A 14 -10.39 8.60 -8.81
N GLY A 15 -10.84 7.48 -8.24
CA GLY A 15 -12.06 7.43 -7.44
C GLY A 15 -11.74 7.56 -5.94
N LYS A 16 -11.57 6.42 -5.26
CA LYS A 16 -11.26 6.38 -3.83
C LYS A 16 -9.76 6.37 -3.58
N ILE A 17 -9.26 7.32 -2.79
CA ILE A 17 -7.83 7.44 -2.45
C ILE A 17 -7.50 7.02 -1.02
N TYR A 18 -8.49 7.07 -0.12
CA TYR A 18 -8.24 6.80 1.30
C TYR A 18 -7.88 5.32 1.52
N ALA A 19 -6.69 5.11 2.07
CA ALA A 19 -6.29 3.84 2.65
C ALA A 19 -6.50 3.90 4.18
N PRO A 20 -6.81 2.79 4.84
CA PRO A 20 -6.72 2.72 6.28
C PRO A 20 -5.30 3.05 6.75
N VAL A 21 -5.21 3.80 7.84
CA VAL A 21 -3.96 4.15 8.51
C VAL A 21 -4.00 3.55 9.91
N ALA A 22 -2.91 2.93 10.32
CA ALA A 22 -2.79 2.33 11.65
C ALA A 22 -3.04 3.38 12.74
N ARG A 23 -3.89 3.04 13.69
CA ARG A 23 -4.20 3.92 14.82
C ARG A 23 -3.10 3.81 15.86
N LEU A 24 -2.69 4.95 16.41
CA LEU A 24 -1.68 4.99 17.47
C LEU A 24 -2.11 4.19 18.69
N GLU A 25 -3.39 4.22 19.03
CA GLU A 25 -3.96 3.45 20.13
C GLU A 25 -3.77 1.95 19.93
N SER A 26 -4.02 1.44 18.71
CA SER A 26 -3.80 0.02 18.37
C SER A 26 -2.34 -0.37 18.54
N ILE A 27 -1.43 0.49 18.09
CA ILE A 27 0.02 0.28 18.23
C ILE A 27 0.42 0.27 19.71
N HIS A 28 -0.06 1.23 20.52
CA HIS A 28 0.26 1.29 21.94
C HIS A 28 -0.27 0.08 22.71
N ILE A 29 -1.50 -0.37 22.40
CA ILE A 29 -2.07 -1.58 23.00
C ILE A 29 -1.21 -2.81 22.66
N LEU A 30 -0.79 -2.93 21.40
CA LEU A 30 0.06 -4.03 20.96
C LEU A 30 1.41 -4.02 21.69
N LEU A 31 2.06 -2.85 21.81
CA LEU A 31 3.33 -2.71 22.52
C LEU A 31 3.19 -3.05 24.01
N ALA A 32 2.12 -2.61 24.66
CA ALA A 32 1.83 -2.93 26.05
C ALA A 32 1.61 -4.45 26.23
N TYR A 33 0.86 -5.08 25.33
CA TYR A 33 0.62 -6.51 25.34
C TYR A 33 1.92 -7.32 25.18
N VAL A 34 2.74 -6.97 24.20
CA VAL A 34 4.04 -7.60 23.93
C VAL A 34 4.96 -7.49 25.13
N THR A 35 5.04 -6.30 25.76
CA THR A 35 5.87 -6.06 26.95
C THR A 35 5.36 -6.85 28.15
N HIS A 36 4.05 -6.90 28.36
CA HIS A 36 3.45 -7.64 29.50
C HIS A 36 3.70 -9.14 29.43
N HIS A 37 3.71 -9.70 28.22
CA HIS A 37 3.90 -11.12 27.97
C HIS A 37 5.35 -11.52 27.65
N ASP A 38 6.30 -10.58 27.73
CA ASP A 38 7.72 -10.77 27.37
C ASP A 38 7.91 -11.37 25.97
N LEU A 39 7.13 -10.90 25.01
CA LEU A 39 7.18 -11.37 23.62
C LEU A 39 8.20 -10.56 22.81
N LYS A 40 8.77 -11.19 21.78
CA LYS A 40 9.63 -10.48 20.82
C LYS A 40 8.78 -9.82 19.75
N LEU A 41 9.04 -8.54 19.52
CA LEU A 41 8.46 -7.79 18.41
C LEU A 41 9.45 -7.70 17.25
N TYR A 42 8.95 -7.96 16.04
CA TYR A 42 9.73 -7.80 14.81
C TYR A 42 9.11 -6.71 13.97
N GLN A 43 9.91 -5.71 13.62
CA GLN A 43 9.52 -4.65 12.70
C GLN A 43 10.06 -4.98 11.30
N MET A 44 9.19 -4.90 10.31
CA MET A 44 9.55 -5.12 8.91
C MET A 44 9.11 -3.93 8.07
N ASP A 45 9.93 -3.58 7.08
CA ASP A 45 9.62 -2.57 6.08
C ASP A 45 9.57 -3.19 4.69
N VAL A 46 8.62 -2.76 3.87
CA VAL A 46 8.50 -3.24 2.50
C VAL A 46 9.07 -2.21 1.54
N LYS A 47 10.24 -2.52 1.00
CA LYS A 47 10.86 -1.67 -0.03
C LYS A 47 9.93 -1.53 -1.24
N SER A 48 9.86 -0.30 -1.75
CA SER A 48 9.11 0.01 -2.97
C SER A 48 7.64 -0.45 -2.91
N ALA A 49 7.03 -0.34 -1.74
CA ALA A 49 5.69 -0.85 -1.45
C ALA A 49 4.66 -0.45 -2.53
N PHE A 50 4.59 0.83 -2.87
CA PHE A 50 3.62 1.32 -3.85
C PHE A 50 3.82 0.74 -5.25
N LEU A 51 5.06 0.47 -5.66
CA LEU A 51 5.34 -0.12 -6.98
C LEU A 51 4.80 -1.55 -7.15
N ASN A 52 4.31 -2.15 -6.07
CA ASN A 52 3.68 -3.48 -6.09
C ASN A 52 2.15 -3.41 -6.19
N GLY A 53 1.54 -2.25 -5.89
CA GLY A 53 0.10 -2.06 -5.99
C GLY A 53 -0.36 -2.04 -7.46
N PRO A 54 -1.33 -2.88 -7.86
CA PRO A 54 -1.94 -2.78 -9.18
C PRO A 54 -2.74 -1.48 -9.28
N ILE A 55 -2.86 -0.94 -10.51
CA ILE A 55 -3.69 0.22 -10.79
C ILE A 55 -4.87 -0.22 -11.67
N SER A 56 -6.08 0.15 -11.26
CA SER A 56 -7.31 -0.14 -12.01
C SER A 56 -7.69 0.99 -12.97
N GLU A 57 -7.28 2.19 -12.63
CA GLU A 57 -7.55 3.39 -13.41
C GLU A 57 -6.61 3.50 -14.63
N LEU A 58 -7.08 4.18 -15.65
CA LEU A 58 -6.28 4.51 -16.83
C LEU A 58 -5.40 5.73 -16.50
N VAL A 59 -4.16 5.46 -16.11
CA VAL A 59 -3.18 6.51 -15.81
C VAL A 59 -2.06 6.45 -16.83
N TYR A 60 -1.80 7.60 -17.46
CA TYR A 60 -0.72 7.79 -18.40
C TYR A 60 0.30 8.77 -17.81
N VAL A 61 1.58 8.49 -18.04
CA VAL A 61 2.68 9.34 -17.62
C VAL A 61 3.59 9.63 -18.81
N GLU A 62 4.10 10.83 -18.87
CA GLU A 62 5.10 11.21 -19.87
C GLU A 62 6.39 10.41 -19.69
N GLN A 63 7.14 10.29 -20.78
CA GLN A 63 8.48 9.71 -20.72
C GLN A 63 9.38 10.61 -19.87
N PRO A 64 10.19 10.02 -18.95
CA PRO A 64 11.08 10.83 -18.12
C PRO A 64 12.12 11.56 -18.98
N PRO A 65 12.44 12.82 -18.65
CA PRO A 65 13.48 13.56 -19.33
C PRO A 65 14.82 12.79 -19.38
N GLY A 66 15.39 12.66 -20.59
CA GLY A 66 16.61 11.91 -20.84
C GLY A 66 16.43 10.41 -21.03
N PHE A 67 15.18 9.90 -21.00
CA PHE A 67 14.82 8.50 -21.28
C PHE A 67 13.72 8.40 -22.33
N GLU A 68 13.56 9.42 -23.14
CA GLU A 68 12.59 9.44 -24.24
C GLU A 68 13.02 8.45 -25.33
N ASP A 69 12.06 7.67 -25.82
CA ASP A 69 12.29 6.77 -26.94
C ASP A 69 12.46 7.60 -28.24
N PRO A 70 13.64 7.54 -28.90
CA PRO A 70 13.87 8.29 -30.14
C PRO A 70 12.91 7.97 -31.28
N LYS A 71 12.32 6.77 -31.29
CA LYS A 71 11.36 6.35 -32.29
C LYS A 71 9.93 6.85 -32.02
N PHE A 72 9.63 7.07 -30.74
CA PHE A 72 8.30 7.44 -30.29
C PHE A 72 8.33 8.58 -29.24
N PRO A 73 8.90 9.74 -29.58
CA PRO A 73 9.14 10.82 -28.61
C PRO A 73 7.86 11.38 -27.99
N ASN A 74 6.73 11.30 -28.69
CA ASN A 74 5.42 11.81 -28.22
C ASN A 74 4.56 10.72 -27.56
N HIS A 75 5.07 9.50 -27.39
CA HIS A 75 4.33 8.45 -26.71
C HIS A 75 4.42 8.59 -25.20
N VAL A 76 3.40 8.14 -24.51
CA VAL A 76 3.29 8.11 -23.05
C VAL A 76 3.24 6.68 -22.55
N TYR A 77 3.64 6.44 -21.31
CA TYR A 77 3.51 5.15 -20.67
C TYR A 77 2.12 5.00 -20.05
N LYS A 78 1.44 3.91 -20.37
CA LYS A 78 0.27 3.46 -19.61
C LYS A 78 0.75 2.67 -18.40
N LEU A 79 0.34 3.09 -17.21
CA LEU A 79 0.72 2.40 -15.99
C LEU A 79 -0.12 1.13 -15.77
N HIS A 80 0.55 0.07 -15.33
CA HIS A 80 -0.06 -1.18 -14.84
C HIS A 80 0.07 -1.32 -13.32
N LYS A 81 0.96 -0.54 -12.72
CA LYS A 81 1.18 -0.46 -11.28
C LYS A 81 1.29 0.99 -10.87
N VAL A 82 0.96 1.28 -9.63
CA VAL A 82 1.05 2.65 -9.11
C VAL A 82 2.50 3.09 -8.96
N LEU A 83 2.70 4.40 -9.06
CA LEU A 83 3.97 5.05 -8.78
C LEU A 83 3.83 5.90 -7.50
N TYR A 84 4.96 6.15 -6.86
CA TYR A 84 5.02 7.17 -5.81
C TYR A 84 4.55 8.52 -6.36
N GLY A 85 3.82 9.28 -5.54
CA GLY A 85 3.24 10.55 -5.91
C GLY A 85 1.81 10.49 -6.45
N LEU A 86 1.33 9.34 -6.94
CA LEU A 86 -0.09 9.19 -7.30
C LEU A 86 -0.97 9.17 -6.04
N LYS A 87 -2.13 9.85 -6.11
CA LYS A 87 -3.07 9.96 -4.98
C LYS A 87 -3.65 8.61 -4.55
N GLN A 88 -3.87 7.69 -5.49
CA GLN A 88 -4.41 6.34 -5.23
C GLN A 88 -3.36 5.31 -4.79
N ALA A 89 -2.06 5.65 -4.78
CA ALA A 89 -1.00 4.69 -4.48
C ALA A 89 -1.10 4.05 -3.08
N PRO A 90 -1.38 4.79 -1.99
CA PRO A 90 -1.53 4.19 -0.66
C PRO A 90 -2.67 3.17 -0.60
N ARG A 91 -3.79 3.46 -1.26
CA ARG A 91 -4.94 2.55 -1.30
C ARG A 91 -4.63 1.28 -2.10
N ALA A 92 -4.05 1.42 -3.28
CA ALA A 92 -3.66 0.27 -4.11
C ALA A 92 -2.68 -0.65 -3.38
N TRP A 93 -1.74 -0.09 -2.64
CA TRP A 93 -0.83 -0.86 -1.80
C TRP A 93 -1.55 -1.56 -0.65
N TYR A 94 -2.43 -0.86 0.07
CA TYR A 94 -3.20 -1.46 1.16
C TYR A 94 -4.02 -2.66 0.67
N GLU A 95 -4.73 -2.54 -0.45
CA GLU A 95 -5.52 -3.65 -1.00
C GLU A 95 -4.61 -4.84 -1.40
N CYS A 96 -3.46 -4.57 -2.01
CA CYS A 96 -2.48 -5.60 -2.35
C CYS A 96 -1.95 -6.34 -1.11
N LEU A 97 -1.57 -5.62 -0.06
CA LEU A 97 -1.11 -6.19 1.21
C LEU A 97 -2.22 -6.98 1.90
N LYS A 98 -3.42 -6.42 1.97
CA LYS A 98 -4.60 -7.05 2.54
C LYS A 98 -4.89 -8.40 1.87
N GLU A 99 -4.96 -8.42 0.53
CA GLU A 99 -5.18 -9.66 -0.21
C GLU A 99 -4.08 -10.69 0.03
N PHE A 100 -2.84 -10.25 0.11
CA PHE A 100 -1.72 -11.14 0.43
C PHE A 100 -1.86 -11.75 1.82
N LEU A 101 -2.17 -10.95 2.84
CA LEU A 101 -2.33 -11.42 4.22
C LEU A 101 -3.54 -12.35 4.37
N LEU A 102 -4.69 -12.01 3.75
CA LEU A 102 -5.86 -12.90 3.75
C LEU A 102 -5.57 -14.27 3.12
N ARG A 103 -4.79 -14.32 2.04
CA ARG A 103 -4.33 -15.60 1.44
C ARG A 103 -3.37 -16.38 2.34
N LYS A 104 -2.83 -15.75 3.38
CA LYS A 104 -1.95 -16.36 4.39
C LYS A 104 -2.69 -16.64 5.69
N ASP A 105 -4.02 -16.71 5.64
CA ASP A 105 -4.90 -17.02 6.76
C ASP A 105 -4.86 -15.99 7.90
N PHE A 106 -4.51 -14.72 7.58
CA PHE A 106 -4.70 -13.63 8.50
C PHE A 106 -6.15 -13.15 8.45
N GLU A 107 -6.66 -12.73 9.59
CA GLU A 107 -7.98 -12.13 9.75
C GLU A 107 -7.84 -10.62 10.01
N ILE A 108 -8.76 -9.83 9.45
CA ILE A 108 -8.77 -8.38 9.66
C ILE A 108 -9.42 -8.06 11.00
N GLY A 109 -8.80 -7.19 11.77
CA GLY A 109 -9.35 -6.70 13.02
C GLY A 109 -10.67 -5.96 12.85
N LYS A 110 -11.65 -6.28 13.69
CA LYS A 110 -12.99 -5.65 13.61
C LYS A 110 -12.95 -4.15 13.97
N ALA A 111 -12.10 -3.76 14.88
CA ALA A 111 -11.99 -2.38 15.36
C ALA A 111 -11.00 -1.53 14.53
N ASP A 112 -10.01 -2.17 13.96
CA ASP A 112 -8.97 -1.52 13.16
C ASP A 112 -8.67 -2.36 11.91
N PRO A 113 -9.00 -1.87 10.71
CA PRO A 113 -8.77 -2.60 9.46
C PRO A 113 -7.30 -2.73 9.08
N THR A 114 -6.38 -2.07 9.79
CA THR A 114 -4.94 -2.22 9.59
C THR A 114 -4.31 -3.28 10.49
N LEU A 115 -5.08 -3.77 11.47
CA LEU A 115 -4.66 -4.86 12.34
C LEU A 115 -5.01 -6.19 11.67
N PHE A 116 -4.00 -6.99 11.39
CA PHE A 116 -4.16 -8.35 10.85
C PHE A 116 -3.66 -9.34 11.87
N THR A 117 -4.45 -10.35 12.19
CA THR A 117 -4.07 -11.37 13.18
C THR A 117 -4.17 -12.76 12.57
N ARG A 118 -3.25 -13.63 12.94
CA ARG A 118 -3.29 -15.06 12.61
C ARG A 118 -2.94 -15.89 13.83
N LYS A 119 -3.75 -16.87 14.11
CA LYS A 119 -3.47 -17.87 15.16
C LYS A 119 -2.84 -19.11 14.53
N VAL A 120 -1.70 -19.53 15.10
CA VAL A 120 -1.05 -20.78 14.73
C VAL A 120 -0.76 -21.53 16.02
N ASP A 121 -1.46 -22.63 16.27
CA ASP A 121 -1.42 -23.38 17.52
C ASP A 121 -1.73 -22.50 18.73
N LYS A 122 -0.72 -22.26 19.58
CA LYS A 122 -0.82 -21.40 20.76
C LYS A 122 -0.30 -19.98 20.52
N ASP A 123 0.30 -19.72 19.36
CA ASP A 123 0.91 -18.44 19.02
C ASP A 123 -0.08 -17.55 18.27
N ILE A 124 0.04 -16.25 18.49
CA ILE A 124 -0.73 -15.21 17.79
C ILE A 124 0.25 -14.35 17.02
N PHE A 125 0.06 -14.25 15.71
CA PHE A 125 0.78 -13.33 14.83
C PHE A 125 -0.09 -12.10 14.57
N VAL A 126 0.54 -10.91 14.61
CA VAL A 126 -0.13 -9.62 14.44
C VAL A 126 0.58 -8.80 13.38
#